data_1410897e05a7f4876b09bf0b8105681f
#
_entry.id   1410897e05a7f4876b09bf0b8105681f
#
_cell.length_a   1.000
_cell.length_b   1.000
_cell.length_c   1.000
_cell.angle_alpha   90.00
_cell.angle_beta   90.00
_cell.angle_gamma   90.00
#
_symmetry.space_group_name_H-M   'P 1'
#
loop_
_entity.id
_entity.type
_entity.pdbx_description
1 polymer ?
#
loop_
_entity_poly.entity_id
_entity_poly.type
_entity_poly.pdbx_seq_one_letter_code
_entity_poly.pdbx_strand_id
1 'polypeptide(L)'
;MCIRDSTDTEFTYTILTSGNSGGCTEATVSGTITVSPEQVITLVSSPSTAAQDICDPSVAITDIVYDLTGSAVTISPTLALTMGLPLGITANHSKVLQVNTINISGTATGTHRLAINGEIFSFGDNSSRTNTQIRDGLVAAISGSGTVPVNVSNNGSTAFDLTAKVAGTPFKVNIGDDYDAWAGAVNMTNTSITSNTNRYRIQGTLDPSVTAATYTYSITTYAGGSPTCTVTSSLTGTITRKESSTLVLTATGIADSDSQTVCNNSAISSITYTLGGGGTGAQVAAPTMVIDGLPTGVTGQYSSTTKKFIITGTPSVTIPYTTIFNYSVSSSGSSGCPEIVRAGTITVEPAEVIELSSATSYTTQTVCAGSAIESITYELKGSAAQISPTIPLTFPTGVTVNSNKLAQSNTVTVTGAAVGSYIIGVNGVMYSYNAVSGNTSKTIRDALFTAIDGSASASVTVAKVGDYTIILTSTSNGVPFGINLGGTAGDSRMTNSITTSNTNEIIITGTIGAGVASGTYSYTISTTGANVCTVNDSLSGVFIVPSSTVSLTSTVLTDNQFVCVNSAITPITYDILGATGATVSSPTALVVDGLP
;
A
#
# COMPACT_ATOMS: atom_id res chain seq x y z
N MET A 1 51.03 4.66 34.63
CA MET A 1 50.71 3.44 33.85
C MET A 1 49.22 3.20 33.93
N CYS A 2 48.54 3.05 32.82
CA CYS A 2 47.09 2.72 32.77
C CYS A 2 46.94 1.25 32.41
N ILE A 3 46.04 0.55 33.08
CA ILE A 3 45.67 -0.85 32.79
C ILE A 3 44.22 -0.92 32.35
N ARG A 4 43.85 -2.02 31.64
CA ARG A 4 42.46 -2.25 31.16
C ARG A 4 41.50 -2.79 32.22
N ASP A 5 41.78 -2.56 33.50
CA ASP A 5 40.85 -2.89 34.57
C ASP A 5 39.89 -1.71 34.85
N SER A 6 38.72 -1.99 35.41
CA SER A 6 37.68 -1.00 35.67
C SER A 6 37.87 -0.18 36.94
N THR A 7 38.87 -0.50 37.73
CA THR A 7 39.12 0.11 39.06
C THR A 7 40.59 0.46 39.27
N ASP A 8 40.86 1.52 40.06
CA ASP A 8 42.21 1.83 40.50
C ASP A 8 42.77 0.71 41.37
N THR A 9 44.04 0.35 41.15
CA THR A 9 44.75 -0.66 41.94
C THR A 9 45.99 -0.05 42.53
N GLU A 10 46.11 -0.12 43.84
CA GLU A 10 47.25 0.36 44.59
C GLU A 10 48.20 -0.80 44.93
N PHE A 11 49.48 -0.63 44.63
CA PHE A 11 50.55 -1.56 44.94
C PHE A 11 51.46 -0.92 45.95
N THR A 12 51.54 -1.47 47.17
CA THR A 12 52.48 -1.04 48.21
C THR A 12 53.76 -1.81 48.01
N TYR A 13 54.88 -1.12 48.02
CA TYR A 13 56.20 -1.73 48.06
C TYR A 13 56.97 -1.27 49.28
N THR A 14 57.88 -2.10 49.82
CA THR A 14 58.75 -1.82 50.92
C THR A 14 60.18 -2.10 50.51
N ILE A 15 61.04 -1.14 50.78
CA ILE A 15 62.48 -1.28 50.55
C ILE A 15 63.11 -1.47 51.94
N LEU A 16 63.87 -2.55 52.10
CA LEU A 16 64.64 -2.82 53.33
C LEU A 16 66.13 -2.71 53.01
N THR A 17 66.87 -2.15 53.92
CA THR A 17 68.32 -2.24 53.83
C THR A 17 68.77 -3.62 54.32
N SER A 18 69.74 -4.24 53.62
CA SER A 18 70.28 -5.57 53.97
C SER A 18 71.82 -5.49 54.09
N GLY A 19 72.42 -6.38 54.90
CA GLY A 19 73.88 -6.47 54.95
C GLY A 19 74.55 -5.48 55.96
N ASN A 20 73.85 -5.13 57.01
CA ASN A 20 74.36 -4.23 58.06
C ASN A 20 75.58 -4.85 58.79
N SER A 21 76.75 -4.25 58.63
CA SER A 21 77.91 -4.57 59.48
C SER A 21 77.91 -3.68 60.71
N GLY A 22 77.92 -4.31 61.92
CA GLY A 22 78.16 -3.57 63.12
C GLY A 22 76.94 -3.17 63.97
N GLY A 23 75.87 -3.97 64.02
CA GLY A 23 74.78 -3.81 65.00
C GLY A 23 73.76 -2.69 64.71
N CYS A 24 73.74 -2.14 63.52
CA CYS A 24 72.71 -1.18 63.13
C CYS A 24 71.38 -1.88 62.80
N THR A 25 70.23 -1.28 63.17
CA THR A 25 68.92 -1.76 62.85
C THR A 25 68.61 -1.57 61.33
N GLU A 26 67.93 -2.52 60.71
CA GLU A 26 67.48 -2.38 59.37
C GLU A 26 66.56 -1.17 59.23
N ALA A 27 66.78 -0.39 58.21
CA ALA A 27 65.88 0.70 57.83
C ALA A 27 64.90 0.26 56.76
N THR A 28 63.68 0.63 56.94
CA THR A 28 62.58 0.33 55.98
C THR A 28 61.95 1.63 55.53
N VAL A 29 61.60 1.66 54.23
CA VAL A 29 60.78 2.71 53.67
C VAL A 29 59.74 2.05 52.76
N SER A 30 58.48 2.46 52.87
CA SER A 30 57.39 1.98 52.03
C SER A 30 56.86 3.08 51.12
N GLY A 31 56.43 2.72 49.96
CA GLY A 31 55.78 3.61 49.02
C GLY A 31 54.63 2.88 48.29
N THR A 32 53.81 3.62 47.56
CA THR A 32 52.68 3.11 46.83
C THR A 32 52.81 3.48 45.35
N ILE A 33 52.34 2.56 44.48
CA ILE A 33 52.15 2.80 43.06
C ILE A 33 50.68 2.56 42.75
N THR A 34 49.94 3.62 42.40
CA THR A 34 48.56 3.50 41.96
C THR A 34 48.50 3.36 40.43
N VAL A 35 47.85 2.33 39.97
CA VAL A 35 47.62 2.08 38.54
C VAL A 35 46.17 2.34 38.24
N SER A 36 45.89 3.39 37.52
CA SER A 36 44.51 3.75 37.12
C SER A 36 44.13 3.09 35.81
N PRO A 37 42.87 2.67 35.68
CA PRO A 37 42.37 2.01 34.45
C PRO A 37 42.33 2.98 33.28
N GLU A 38 42.50 2.42 32.09
CA GLU A 38 42.36 3.16 30.81
C GLU A 38 40.95 3.70 30.65
N GLN A 39 40.81 4.90 30.07
CA GLN A 39 39.50 5.46 29.72
C GLN A 39 38.95 4.74 28.46
N VAL A 40 37.78 4.19 28.57
CA VAL A 40 37.12 3.46 27.46
C VAL A 40 35.70 3.99 27.27
N ILE A 41 35.36 4.25 26.02
CA ILE A 41 33.97 4.50 25.57
C ILE A 41 33.55 3.37 24.64
N THR A 42 32.37 2.80 24.87
CA THR A 42 31.86 1.66 24.10
C THR A 42 30.45 1.97 23.66
N LEU A 43 30.14 1.78 22.34
CA LEU A 43 28.78 1.80 21.85
C LEU A 43 28.07 0.53 22.34
N VAL A 44 26.98 0.68 23.09
CA VAL A 44 26.16 -0.45 23.59
C VAL A 44 24.83 -0.61 22.88
N SER A 45 24.33 0.41 22.19
CA SER A 45 23.22 0.27 21.26
C SER A 45 23.69 -0.46 19.99
N SER A 46 22.75 -0.87 19.12
CA SER A 46 23.08 -1.52 17.84
C SER A 46 24.10 -0.67 17.04
N PRO A 47 25.10 -1.27 16.39
CA PRO A 47 26.08 -0.54 15.58
C PRO A 47 25.46 0.40 14.52
N SER A 48 24.29 0.03 13.98
CA SER A 48 23.54 0.85 13.02
C SER A 48 23.03 2.17 13.61
N THR A 49 22.91 2.28 14.95
CA THR A 49 22.44 3.52 15.58
C THR A 49 23.46 4.65 15.51
N ALA A 50 24.75 4.33 15.38
CA ALA A 50 25.80 5.34 15.26
C ALA A 50 25.83 6.05 13.88
N ALA A 51 25.09 5.52 12.90
CA ALA A 51 24.94 6.14 11.59
C ALA A 51 23.46 6.02 11.15
N GLN A 52 22.70 7.09 11.31
CA GLN A 52 21.25 7.09 11.04
C GLN A 52 20.89 8.07 9.94
N ASP A 53 20.00 7.60 9.05
CA ASP A 53 19.39 8.40 8.00
C ASP A 53 17.96 8.80 8.41
N ILE A 54 17.67 10.07 8.45
CA ILE A 54 16.37 10.62 8.87
C ILE A 54 15.68 11.29 7.69
N CYS A 55 14.62 10.69 7.22
CA CYS A 55 13.80 11.22 6.13
C CYS A 55 12.69 12.15 6.63
N ASP A 56 12.07 11.80 7.74
CA ASP A 56 11.01 12.57 8.37
C ASP A 56 11.54 13.20 9.66
N PRO A 57 11.69 14.53 9.73
CA PRO A 57 12.18 15.20 10.92
C PRO A 57 11.23 15.09 12.12
N SER A 58 9.96 14.72 11.93
CA SER A 58 9.01 14.52 13.04
C SER A 58 9.23 13.20 13.79
N VAL A 59 10.00 12.27 13.22
CA VAL A 59 10.32 10.98 13.84
C VAL A 59 11.60 11.10 14.68
N ALA A 60 11.54 10.62 15.92
CA ALA A 60 12.70 10.57 16.78
C ALA A 60 13.79 9.63 16.23
N ILE A 61 15.06 9.99 16.43
CA ILE A 61 16.16 9.07 16.14
C ILE A 61 16.07 7.85 17.07
N THR A 62 16.62 6.72 16.64
CA THR A 62 16.87 5.60 17.54
C THR A 62 17.97 5.98 18.51
N ASP A 63 17.73 5.78 19.81
CA ASP A 63 18.68 6.13 20.86
C ASP A 63 20.07 5.55 20.60
N ILE A 64 21.08 6.40 20.68
CA ILE A 64 22.48 6.00 20.59
C ILE A 64 23.05 6.00 22.02
N VAL A 65 23.48 4.85 22.49
CA VAL A 65 23.88 4.67 23.87
C VAL A 65 25.34 4.25 23.97
N TYR A 66 26.12 5.00 24.73
CA TYR A 66 27.52 4.74 25.01
C TYR A 66 27.73 4.50 26.51
N ASP A 67 28.49 3.48 26.87
CA ASP A 67 28.99 3.27 28.22
C ASP A 67 30.41 3.82 28.34
N LEU A 68 30.67 4.53 29.45
CA LEU A 68 32.00 4.99 29.87
C LEU A 68 32.53 4.05 30.94
N THR A 69 33.74 3.55 30.77
CA THR A 69 34.41 2.66 31.73
C THR A 69 35.85 3.10 32.01
N GLY A 70 36.49 2.45 32.97
CA GLY A 70 37.82 2.84 33.41
C GLY A 70 37.79 4.16 34.21
N SER A 71 38.78 4.98 34.01
CA SER A 71 38.89 6.31 34.65
C SER A 71 38.07 7.41 33.96
N ALA A 72 37.25 7.04 32.94
CA ALA A 72 36.38 7.98 32.26
C ALA A 72 35.17 8.36 33.11
N VAL A 73 35.20 9.52 33.72
CA VAL A 73 34.13 10.02 34.61
C VAL A 73 33.05 10.81 33.86
N THR A 74 33.41 11.36 32.73
CA THR A 74 32.50 12.16 31.88
C THR A 74 33.05 12.27 30.45
N ILE A 75 32.27 12.83 29.53
CA ILE A 75 32.78 13.32 28.24
C ILE A 75 33.28 14.76 28.40
N SER A 76 34.18 15.18 27.56
CA SER A 76 34.71 16.55 27.60
C SER A 76 33.57 17.57 27.41
N PRO A 77 33.35 18.49 28.35
CA PRO A 77 32.28 19.47 28.24
C PRO A 77 32.50 20.48 27.10
N THR A 78 33.75 20.69 26.71
CA THR A 78 34.12 21.55 25.58
C THR A 78 33.78 20.91 24.24
N LEU A 79 33.83 19.58 24.15
CA LEU A 79 33.42 18.83 22.97
C LEU A 79 31.90 18.56 22.92
N ALA A 80 31.21 18.54 24.06
CA ALA A 80 29.75 18.41 24.10
C ALA A 80 29.05 19.57 23.39
N LEU A 81 29.63 20.76 23.37
CA LEU A 81 29.16 21.93 22.63
C LEU A 81 29.58 21.93 21.14
N THR A 82 30.59 21.13 20.78
CA THR A 82 31.12 20.97 19.41
C THR A 82 30.79 19.60 18.82
N MET A 83 29.85 18.87 19.41
CA MET A 83 29.51 17.50 18.98
C MET A 83 28.87 17.43 17.59
N GLY A 84 28.60 18.54 16.92
CA GLY A 84 28.00 18.54 15.60
C GLY A 84 26.58 17.96 15.57
N LEU A 85 25.92 17.82 16.72
CA LEU A 85 24.54 17.35 16.77
C LEU A 85 23.60 18.39 16.13
N PRO A 86 22.70 17.97 15.27
CA PRO A 86 21.71 18.87 14.70
C PRO A 86 20.71 19.33 15.75
N LEU A 87 20.08 20.49 15.51
CA LEU A 87 19.07 21.06 16.40
C LEU A 87 17.94 20.04 16.66
N GLY A 88 17.53 19.94 17.93
CA GLY A 88 16.51 18.98 18.39
C GLY A 88 17.09 17.66 18.91
N ILE A 89 18.36 17.37 18.63
CA ILE A 89 19.04 16.19 19.15
C ILE A 89 19.86 16.60 20.38
N THR A 90 19.74 15.83 21.45
CA THR A 90 20.39 16.10 22.73
C THR A 90 21.21 14.90 23.19
N ALA A 91 22.26 15.18 23.96
CA ALA A 91 23.06 14.18 24.64
C ALA A 91 22.86 14.29 26.15
N ASN A 92 22.46 13.20 26.79
CA ASN A 92 22.18 13.14 28.21
C ASN A 92 23.13 12.15 28.90
N HIS A 93 23.62 12.53 30.09
CA HIS A 93 24.47 11.70 30.92
C HIS A 93 23.67 11.11 32.07
N SER A 94 23.70 9.79 32.20
CA SER A 94 23.06 9.05 33.30
C SER A 94 24.10 8.24 34.07
N LYS A 95 24.13 8.42 35.37
CA LYS A 95 25.03 7.71 36.28
C LYS A 95 24.25 6.99 37.37
N VAL A 96 24.59 5.73 37.64
CA VAL A 96 23.98 4.93 38.69
C VAL A 96 25.07 4.48 39.65
N LEU A 97 24.79 4.56 40.96
CA LEU A 97 25.68 4.07 42.02
C LEU A 97 25.72 2.53 41.99
N GLN A 98 26.90 1.96 42.04
CA GLN A 98 27.06 0.53 42.33
C GLN A 98 26.64 0.23 43.74
N VAL A 99 25.91 -0.86 43.95
CA VAL A 99 25.57 -1.41 45.27
C VAL A 99 25.88 -2.90 45.27
N ASN A 100 26.70 -3.31 46.21
CA ASN A 100 26.99 -4.70 46.47
C ASN A 100 26.54 -5.06 47.89
N THR A 101 25.87 -6.20 48.04
CA THR A 101 25.52 -6.75 49.35
C THR A 101 26.49 -7.85 49.74
N ILE A 102 27.10 -7.69 50.90
CA ILE A 102 27.94 -8.69 51.52
C ILE A 102 27.11 -9.44 52.54
N ASN A 103 26.90 -10.73 52.31
CA ASN A 103 26.19 -11.61 53.23
C ASN A 103 27.19 -12.44 54.03
N ILE A 104 26.95 -12.57 55.33
CA ILE A 104 27.72 -13.40 56.25
C ILE A 104 26.84 -14.60 56.62
N SER A 105 27.32 -15.81 56.37
CA SER A 105 26.61 -17.07 56.61
C SER A 105 27.43 -17.98 57.53
N GLY A 106 26.76 -18.53 58.55
CA GLY A 106 27.39 -19.46 59.47
C GLY A 106 28.27 -18.81 60.57
N THR A 107 28.41 -19.45 61.69
CA THR A 107 29.32 -19.07 62.76
C THR A 107 30.68 -19.69 62.52
N ALA A 108 31.70 -18.86 62.37
CA ALA A 108 33.08 -19.35 62.23
C ALA A 108 34.01 -18.71 63.26
N THR A 109 34.97 -19.50 63.74
CA THR A 109 36.14 -19.03 64.46
C THR A 109 37.19 -18.61 63.43
N GLY A 110 37.80 -17.43 63.59
CA GLY A 110 38.81 -16.93 62.66
C GLY A 110 38.56 -15.53 62.17
N THR A 111 39.47 -15.00 61.38
CA THR A 111 39.40 -13.64 60.86
C THR A 111 38.65 -13.62 59.51
N HIS A 112 37.59 -12.85 59.48
CA HIS A 112 36.84 -12.56 58.23
C HIS A 112 37.49 -11.37 57.55
N ARG A 113 37.73 -11.48 56.23
CA ARG A 113 38.43 -10.46 55.45
C ARG A 113 37.73 -10.20 54.13
N LEU A 114 37.70 -8.94 53.73
CA LEU A 114 37.34 -8.55 52.38
C LEU A 114 38.24 -7.41 51.92
N ALA A 115 38.43 -7.26 50.62
CA ALA A 115 39.17 -6.11 50.08
C ALA A 115 38.24 -5.28 49.20
N ILE A 116 38.34 -3.95 49.33
CA ILE A 116 37.65 -2.98 48.49
C ILE A 116 38.70 -2.21 47.72
N ASN A 117 38.74 -2.35 46.39
CA ASN A 117 39.80 -1.80 45.53
C ASN A 117 41.23 -2.12 46.00
N GLY A 118 41.44 -3.26 46.64
CA GLY A 118 42.73 -3.68 47.16
C GLY A 118 42.98 -3.33 48.63
N GLU A 119 42.24 -2.38 49.22
CA GLU A 119 42.33 -2.08 50.65
C GLU A 119 41.63 -3.16 51.49
N ILE A 120 42.35 -3.77 52.42
CA ILE A 120 41.93 -4.95 53.18
C ILE A 120 41.28 -4.56 54.50
N PHE A 121 40.08 -5.06 54.72
CA PHE A 121 39.32 -4.95 55.96
C PHE A 121 39.18 -6.31 56.61
N SER A 122 39.42 -6.40 57.92
CA SER A 122 39.30 -7.65 58.61
C SER A 122 38.66 -7.48 59.98
N PHE A 123 37.92 -8.51 60.41
CA PHE A 123 37.35 -8.61 61.72
C PHE A 123 37.29 -10.07 62.21
N GLY A 124 37.59 -10.32 63.44
CA GLY A 124 37.55 -11.61 64.09
C GLY A 124 38.86 -11.98 64.77
N ASP A 125 38.74 -13.01 65.55
CA ASP A 125 39.85 -13.62 66.28
C ASP A 125 39.54 -15.14 66.46
N ASN A 126 40.29 -15.83 67.29
CA ASN A 126 40.12 -17.24 67.60
C ASN A 126 38.88 -17.53 68.48
N SER A 127 38.00 -16.58 68.74
CA SER A 127 36.78 -16.77 69.52
C SER A 127 35.58 -16.91 68.58
N SER A 128 34.57 -17.73 68.99
CA SER A 128 33.31 -17.87 68.24
C SER A 128 32.50 -16.59 68.31
N ARG A 129 32.14 -16.06 67.12
CA ARG A 129 31.34 -14.85 66.96
C ARG A 129 30.07 -15.10 66.18
N THR A 130 29.03 -14.32 66.51
CA THR A 130 27.79 -14.35 65.73
C THR A 130 27.97 -13.59 64.41
N ASN A 131 27.15 -13.94 63.38
CA ASN A 131 27.18 -13.24 62.09
C ASN A 131 26.94 -11.73 62.26
N THR A 132 26.11 -11.31 63.24
CA THR A 132 25.87 -9.92 63.56
C THR A 132 27.14 -9.21 64.06
N GLN A 133 27.89 -9.88 64.95
CA GLN A 133 29.18 -9.30 65.50
C GLN A 133 30.23 -9.18 64.40
N ILE A 134 30.28 -10.18 63.46
CA ILE A 134 31.20 -10.14 62.32
C ILE A 134 30.81 -9.00 61.38
N ARG A 135 29.50 -8.89 61.07
CA ARG A 135 28.98 -7.79 60.26
C ARG A 135 29.35 -6.42 60.87
N ASP A 136 29.00 -6.22 62.11
CA ASP A 136 29.23 -4.94 62.79
C ASP A 136 30.72 -4.58 62.87
N GLY A 137 31.58 -5.56 63.09
CA GLY A 137 33.05 -5.34 63.14
C GLY A 137 33.62 -4.98 61.76
N LEU A 138 33.18 -5.66 60.69
CA LEU A 138 33.56 -5.31 59.29
C LEU A 138 33.02 -3.92 58.91
N VAL A 139 31.76 -3.64 59.22
CA VAL A 139 31.14 -2.32 58.96
C VAL A 139 31.89 -1.20 59.68
N ALA A 140 32.28 -1.42 60.94
CA ALA A 140 33.07 -0.45 61.69
C ALA A 140 34.48 -0.22 61.10
N ALA A 141 35.16 -1.31 60.69
CA ALA A 141 36.47 -1.23 60.05
C ALA A 141 36.38 -0.45 58.69
N ILE A 142 35.40 -0.71 57.87
CA ILE A 142 35.22 -0.01 56.60
C ILE A 142 34.80 1.45 56.82
N SER A 143 33.87 1.70 57.75
CA SER A 143 33.39 3.05 58.04
C SER A 143 34.54 3.93 58.67
N GLY A 144 35.48 3.31 59.35
CA GLY A 144 36.63 3.98 59.88
C GLY A 144 37.71 4.34 58.86
N SER A 145 37.65 3.76 57.66
CA SER A 145 38.57 4.11 56.60
C SER A 145 38.12 5.38 55.89
N GLY A 146 39.03 6.37 55.82
CA GLY A 146 38.78 7.59 55.00
C GLY A 146 39.08 7.45 53.54
N THR A 147 39.61 6.31 53.09
CA THR A 147 40.20 6.10 51.76
C THR A 147 39.28 5.32 50.80
N VAL A 148 38.41 4.47 51.32
CA VAL A 148 37.53 3.65 50.44
C VAL A 148 36.47 4.46 49.72
N PRO A 149 36.21 4.14 48.46
CA PRO A 149 35.23 4.86 47.62
C PRO A 149 33.77 4.41 47.84
N VAL A 150 33.48 3.80 49.02
CA VAL A 150 32.14 3.30 49.34
C VAL A 150 31.59 3.86 50.63
N ASN A 151 30.28 3.99 50.73
CA ASN A 151 29.53 4.09 51.96
C ASN A 151 29.08 2.69 52.37
N VAL A 152 29.08 2.39 53.67
CA VAL A 152 28.62 1.11 54.17
C VAL A 152 27.39 1.28 55.04
N SER A 153 26.42 0.39 54.95
CA SER A 153 25.20 0.39 55.75
C SER A 153 24.74 -1.03 56.06
N ASN A 154 24.22 -1.23 57.28
CA ASN A 154 23.67 -2.53 57.65
C ASN A 154 22.43 -2.89 56.80
N ASN A 155 22.37 -4.17 56.38
CA ASN A 155 21.26 -4.75 55.62
C ASN A 155 20.78 -6.03 56.32
N GLY A 156 19.87 -5.87 57.29
CA GLY A 156 19.43 -6.96 58.15
C GLY A 156 20.47 -7.36 59.22
N SER A 157 20.34 -8.57 59.82
CA SER A 157 21.18 -9.05 60.92
C SER A 157 22.51 -9.67 60.46
N THR A 158 22.61 -10.10 59.21
CA THR A 158 23.76 -10.89 58.72
C THR A 158 24.38 -10.31 57.45
N ALA A 159 23.92 -9.15 56.97
CA ALA A 159 24.40 -8.54 55.75
C ALA A 159 24.65 -7.04 55.90
N PHE A 160 25.44 -6.48 54.98
CA PHE A 160 25.64 -5.04 54.84
C PHE A 160 25.80 -4.69 53.35
N ASP A 161 25.40 -3.47 53.01
CA ASP A 161 25.55 -2.94 51.68
C ASP A 161 26.74 -2.01 51.54
N LEU A 162 27.48 -2.17 50.49
CA LEU A 162 28.52 -1.29 50.01
C LEU A 162 27.99 -0.47 48.87
N THR A 163 27.83 0.84 49.03
CA THR A 163 27.32 1.75 48.00
C THR A 163 28.44 2.67 47.54
N ALA A 164 28.71 2.76 46.27
CA ALA A 164 29.70 3.68 45.73
C ALA A 164 29.43 5.12 46.20
N LYS A 165 30.47 5.87 46.60
CA LYS A 165 30.35 7.29 46.99
C LYS A 165 30.04 8.19 45.79
N VAL A 166 30.47 7.77 44.57
CA VAL A 166 30.30 8.56 43.35
C VAL A 166 29.60 7.70 42.30
N ALA A 167 28.45 8.18 41.79
CA ALA A 167 27.74 7.52 40.75
C ALA A 167 28.58 7.44 39.44
N GLY A 168 28.57 6.30 38.78
CA GLY A 168 29.37 6.07 37.59
C GLY A 168 30.81 5.64 37.85
N THR A 169 31.23 5.56 39.12
CA THR A 169 32.56 5.09 39.51
C THR A 169 32.42 3.70 40.14
N PRO A 170 32.92 2.65 39.49
CA PRO A 170 32.83 1.29 40.03
C PRO A 170 33.83 1.07 41.15
N PHE A 171 33.53 0.09 42.00
CA PHE A 171 34.49 -0.47 42.96
C PHE A 171 34.51 -1.99 42.87
N LYS A 172 35.63 -2.59 43.19
CA LYS A 172 35.82 -4.04 43.23
C LYS A 172 35.77 -4.56 44.65
N VAL A 173 35.08 -5.65 44.88
CA VAL A 173 35.07 -6.35 46.15
C VAL A 173 35.62 -7.75 45.94
N ASN A 174 36.67 -8.09 46.68
CA ASN A 174 37.23 -9.45 46.72
C ASN A 174 36.96 -10.03 48.11
N ILE A 175 36.45 -11.24 48.16
CA ILE A 175 36.21 -11.99 49.39
C ILE A 175 37.08 -13.25 49.34
N GLY A 176 38.05 -13.31 50.21
CA GLY A 176 38.82 -14.50 50.61
C GLY A 176 39.75 -15.15 49.58
N ASP A 177 39.28 -15.56 48.43
CA ASP A 177 39.97 -16.57 47.61
C ASP A 177 41.02 -16.04 46.61
N ASP A 178 41.05 -14.75 46.31
CA ASP A 178 41.98 -14.16 45.33
C ASP A 178 43.33 -13.71 45.90
N TYR A 179 43.52 -13.83 47.22
CA TYR A 179 44.77 -13.52 47.89
C TYR A 179 45.26 -14.77 48.66
N ASP A 180 46.40 -15.28 48.31
CA ASP A 180 47.06 -16.43 48.93
C ASP A 180 46.84 -16.53 50.42
N ALA A 181 46.34 -17.68 50.89
CA ALA A 181 46.27 -18.13 52.27
C ALA A 181 45.23 -17.48 53.20
N TRP A 182 44.07 -17.06 52.76
CA TRP A 182 43.00 -16.61 53.64
C TRP A 182 42.10 -17.76 54.10
N ALA A 183 42.48 -18.42 55.16
CA ALA A 183 41.60 -19.37 55.85
C ALA A 183 40.52 -18.60 56.60
N GLY A 184 39.29 -18.59 56.11
CA GLY A 184 38.16 -17.93 56.76
C GLY A 184 37.13 -17.31 55.83
N ALA A 185 37.34 -17.38 54.54
CA ALA A 185 36.46 -16.83 53.53
C ALA A 185 35.15 -17.62 53.29
N VAL A 186 35.03 -18.79 53.87
CA VAL A 186 33.99 -19.78 53.54
C VAL A 186 32.58 -19.34 53.90
N ASN A 187 32.42 -18.22 54.62
CA ASN A 187 31.13 -17.80 55.16
C ASN A 187 30.70 -16.37 54.75
N MET A 188 31.24 -15.85 53.66
CA MET A 188 30.81 -14.58 53.10
C MET A 188 30.52 -14.71 51.60
N THR A 189 29.52 -14.00 51.13
CA THR A 189 29.20 -13.87 49.71
C THR A 189 29.05 -12.42 49.30
N ASN A 190 29.49 -12.09 48.09
CA ASN A 190 29.33 -10.77 47.50
C ASN A 190 28.32 -10.87 46.35
N THR A 191 27.24 -10.11 46.41
CA THR A 191 26.20 -10.06 45.36
C THR A 191 26.06 -8.63 44.88
N SER A 192 26.25 -8.39 43.59
CA SER A 192 25.95 -7.11 42.97
C SER A 192 24.43 -6.93 42.86
N ILE A 193 23.88 -5.96 43.59
CA ILE A 193 22.46 -5.60 43.56
C ILE A 193 22.17 -4.59 42.48
N THR A 194 23.05 -3.60 42.34
CA THR A 194 22.98 -2.58 41.29
C THR A 194 24.35 -2.46 40.64
N SER A 195 24.39 -2.72 39.34
CA SER A 195 25.63 -2.51 38.59
C SER A 195 25.90 -1.02 38.39
N ASN A 196 27.18 -0.65 38.46
CA ASN A 196 27.59 0.67 38.05
C ASN A 196 27.19 0.95 36.61
N THR A 197 26.58 2.08 36.36
CA THR A 197 26.37 2.57 34.99
C THR A 197 26.86 4.02 34.89
N ASN A 198 27.53 4.29 33.78
CA ASN A 198 28.01 5.62 33.41
C ASN A 198 27.75 5.76 31.90
N ARG A 199 26.54 6.24 31.54
CA ARG A 199 26.00 6.19 30.19
C ARG A 199 25.75 7.55 29.61
N TYR A 200 26.14 7.72 28.36
CA TYR A 200 25.69 8.81 27.51
C TYR A 200 24.65 8.28 26.52
N ARG A 201 23.54 9.01 26.43
CA ARG A 201 22.46 8.73 25.48
C ARG A 201 22.26 9.94 24.60
N ILE A 202 22.39 9.76 23.27
CA ILE A 202 22.02 10.73 22.26
C ILE A 202 20.63 10.35 21.79
N GLN A 203 19.67 11.28 21.90
CA GLN A 203 18.26 11.07 21.60
C GLN A 203 17.59 12.37 21.17
N GLY A 204 16.41 12.27 20.58
CA GLY A 204 15.60 13.43 20.25
C GLY A 204 14.98 13.33 18.87
N THR A 205 14.36 14.43 18.48
CA THR A 205 13.69 14.60 17.20
C THR A 205 14.30 15.82 16.51
N LEU A 206 14.62 15.71 15.23
CA LEU A 206 15.21 16.82 14.49
C LEU A 206 14.25 18.01 14.47
N ASP A 207 14.77 19.22 14.69
CA ASP A 207 14.00 20.42 14.44
C ASP A 207 13.67 20.53 12.93
N PRO A 208 12.44 20.86 12.54
CA PRO A 208 12.07 20.97 11.11
C PRO A 208 12.92 21.95 10.29
N SER A 209 13.56 22.93 10.95
CA SER A 209 14.47 23.89 10.29
C SER A 209 15.84 23.31 9.94
N VAL A 210 16.17 22.12 10.42
CA VAL A 210 17.46 21.45 10.14
C VAL A 210 17.52 21.13 8.64
N THR A 211 18.54 21.63 7.95
CA THR A 211 18.71 21.41 6.49
C THR A 211 19.21 19.99 6.21
N ALA A 212 18.95 19.49 5.00
CA ALA A 212 19.47 18.21 4.54
C ALA A 212 20.99 18.24 4.46
N ALA A 213 21.63 17.48 5.33
CA ALA A 213 23.08 17.35 5.43
C ALA A 213 23.45 16.16 6.33
N THR A 214 24.71 15.73 6.28
CA THR A 214 25.28 14.78 7.25
C THR A 214 25.93 15.54 8.39
N TYR A 215 25.42 15.33 9.59
CA TYR A 215 25.93 15.89 10.84
C TYR A 215 26.80 14.84 11.51
N THR A 216 28.10 15.10 11.57
CA THR A 216 29.07 14.21 12.24
C THR A 216 29.29 14.69 13.66
N TYR A 217 29.18 13.77 14.61
CA TYR A 217 29.49 14.01 16.02
C TYR A 217 30.69 13.16 16.46
N SER A 218 31.38 13.64 17.48
CA SER A 218 32.47 12.91 18.13
C SER A 218 32.30 12.97 19.64
N ILE A 219 32.45 11.84 20.31
CA ILE A 219 32.43 11.74 21.76
C ILE A 219 33.83 11.35 22.23
N THR A 220 34.41 12.14 23.11
CA THR A 220 35.75 11.89 23.67
C THR A 220 35.65 11.85 25.19
N THR A 221 36.26 10.85 25.80
CA THR A 221 36.29 10.71 27.27
C THR A 221 37.15 11.80 27.91
N TYR A 222 36.78 12.19 29.14
CA TYR A 222 37.53 13.11 29.98
C TYR A 222 37.65 12.56 31.42
N ALA A 223 38.86 12.51 31.93
CA ALA A 223 39.11 12.13 33.30
C ALA A 223 39.12 13.38 34.21
N GLY A 224 38.20 13.46 35.15
CA GLY A 224 38.07 14.58 36.09
C GLY A 224 38.75 14.30 37.43
N GLY A 225 39.99 13.89 37.45
CA GLY A 225 40.69 13.57 38.71
C GLY A 225 42.23 13.66 38.60
N SER A 226 42.93 13.67 39.70
CA SER A 226 44.41 13.61 39.77
C SER A 226 44.82 12.35 40.53
N PRO A 227 45.75 11.54 40.00
CA PRO A 227 46.48 11.65 38.74
C PRO A 227 45.67 11.22 37.51
N THR A 228 45.74 11.99 36.44
CA THR A 228 45.00 11.76 35.22
C THR A 228 45.71 10.75 34.31
N CYS A 229 45.04 9.64 33.95
CA CYS A 229 45.41 8.91 32.76
C CYS A 229 45.04 9.76 31.53
N THR A 230 46.05 10.24 30.82
CA THR A 230 45.87 11.14 29.65
C THR A 230 45.46 10.43 28.38
N VAL A 231 45.31 9.11 28.42
CA VAL A 231 44.83 8.34 27.24
C VAL A 231 43.33 8.53 27.14
N THR A 232 42.90 9.31 26.17
CA THR A 232 41.48 9.55 25.86
C THR A 232 40.99 8.51 24.87
N SER A 233 39.75 8.07 25.04
CA SER A 233 39.03 7.26 24.06
C SER A 233 38.02 8.14 23.32
N SER A 234 37.88 7.94 22.02
CA SER A 234 36.90 8.69 21.21
C SER A 234 36.19 7.80 20.23
N LEU A 235 34.90 8.07 20.02
CA LEU A 235 34.08 7.47 18.98
C LEU A 235 33.35 8.55 18.21
N THR A 236 33.12 8.28 16.93
CA THR A 236 32.40 9.17 16.00
C THR A 236 31.14 8.50 15.49
N GLY A 237 30.14 9.30 15.14
CA GLY A 237 28.93 8.84 14.49
C GLY A 237 28.34 9.91 13.58
N THR A 238 27.28 9.56 12.88
CA THR A 238 26.61 10.47 11.92
C THR A 238 25.09 10.42 12.08
N ILE A 239 24.46 11.57 11.94
CA ILE A 239 23.02 11.73 11.76
C ILE A 239 22.83 12.47 10.45
N THR A 240 22.27 11.80 9.45
CA THR A 240 22.06 12.38 8.13
C THR A 240 20.60 12.77 7.97
N ARG A 241 20.33 14.06 7.87
CA ARG A 241 19.00 14.57 7.44
C ARG A 241 18.92 14.45 5.93
N LYS A 242 18.07 13.57 5.45
CA LYS A 242 17.75 13.41 4.03
C LYS A 242 16.52 14.21 3.66
N GLU A 243 16.45 14.63 2.42
CA GLU A 243 15.30 15.35 1.89
C GLU A 243 14.31 14.36 1.29
N SER A 244 13.10 14.28 1.85
CA SER A 244 12.03 13.44 1.31
C SER A 244 11.58 13.97 -0.05
N SER A 245 11.22 13.07 -0.95
CA SER A 245 10.60 13.45 -2.22
C SER A 245 9.23 14.05 -2.01
N THR A 246 8.83 14.97 -2.88
CA THR A 246 7.46 15.48 -2.99
C THR A 246 6.96 15.34 -4.42
N LEU A 247 5.69 14.97 -4.58
CA LEU A 247 4.98 14.95 -5.86
C LEU A 247 3.73 15.82 -5.70
N VAL A 248 3.72 16.97 -6.38
CA VAL A 248 2.62 17.95 -6.29
C VAL A 248 1.92 18.02 -7.64
N LEU A 249 0.60 17.75 -7.65
CA LEU A 249 -0.24 17.95 -8.82
C LEU A 249 -0.25 19.45 -9.16
N THR A 250 0.17 19.77 -10.38
CA THR A 250 0.16 21.15 -10.87
C THR A 250 -1.15 21.38 -11.61
N ALA A 251 -2.09 22.07 -10.99
CA ALA A 251 -3.37 22.40 -11.61
C ALA A 251 -3.16 23.28 -12.85
N THR A 252 -3.58 22.79 -14.00
CA THR A 252 -3.61 23.53 -15.26
C THR A 252 -4.97 24.18 -15.52
N GLY A 253 -5.62 24.68 -14.46
CA GLY A 253 -6.92 25.38 -14.56
C GLY A 253 -8.16 24.50 -14.47
N ILE A 254 -8.02 23.18 -14.37
CA ILE A 254 -9.11 22.23 -14.14
C ILE A 254 -8.93 21.65 -12.73
N ALA A 255 -9.91 21.84 -11.87
CA ALA A 255 -9.95 21.13 -10.59
C ALA A 255 -9.97 19.61 -10.88
N ASP A 256 -9.26 18.82 -10.07
CA ASP A 256 -9.18 17.35 -10.16
C ASP A 256 -8.64 16.84 -11.51
N SER A 257 -7.58 17.46 -12.05
CA SER A 257 -6.98 17.05 -13.32
C SER A 257 -6.44 15.60 -13.31
N ASP A 258 -6.22 15.01 -12.14
CA ASP A 258 -5.81 13.61 -11.95
C ASP A 258 -6.99 12.61 -11.96
N SER A 259 -8.24 13.11 -12.07
CA SER A 259 -9.44 12.30 -12.23
C SER A 259 -10.25 12.83 -13.42
N GLN A 260 -10.16 12.18 -14.57
CA GLN A 260 -10.79 12.64 -15.83
C GLN A 260 -11.72 11.58 -16.39
N THR A 261 -12.83 12.04 -17.01
CA THR A 261 -13.70 11.22 -17.84
C THR A 261 -13.58 11.68 -19.29
N VAL A 262 -13.25 10.78 -20.18
CA VAL A 262 -13.06 11.05 -21.61
C VAL A 262 -13.71 9.99 -22.48
N CYS A 263 -14.07 10.34 -23.70
CA CYS A 263 -14.49 9.39 -24.68
C CYS A 263 -13.31 8.58 -25.23
N ASN A 264 -13.53 7.33 -25.56
CA ASN A 264 -12.57 6.55 -26.33
C ASN A 264 -12.18 7.29 -27.62
N ASN A 265 -10.91 7.31 -27.96
CA ASN A 265 -10.32 8.07 -29.06
C ASN A 265 -10.38 9.60 -28.93
N SER A 266 -10.67 10.14 -27.74
CA SER A 266 -10.52 11.57 -27.45
C SER A 266 -9.34 11.81 -26.51
N ALA A 267 -8.57 12.90 -26.74
CA ALA A 267 -7.39 13.20 -25.93
C ALA A 267 -7.76 13.58 -24.50
N ILE A 268 -6.97 13.11 -23.51
CA ILE A 268 -7.07 13.58 -22.13
C ILE A 268 -6.48 14.99 -22.01
N SER A 269 -6.94 15.74 -21.01
CA SER A 269 -6.21 16.93 -20.56
C SER A 269 -4.91 16.50 -19.88
N SER A 270 -3.80 17.19 -20.17
CA SER A 270 -2.49 16.85 -19.60
C SER A 270 -2.50 16.88 -18.07
N ILE A 271 -2.07 15.78 -17.44
CA ILE A 271 -1.91 15.67 -15.99
C ILE A 271 -0.43 15.91 -15.67
N THR A 272 -0.14 16.91 -14.86
CA THR A 272 1.25 17.28 -14.55
C THR A 272 1.52 17.22 -13.07
N TYR A 273 2.52 16.42 -12.67
CA TYR A 273 3.07 16.39 -11.32
C TYR A 273 4.44 17.07 -11.31
N THR A 274 4.68 17.95 -10.35
CA THR A 274 5.99 18.54 -10.11
C THR A 274 6.70 17.76 -9.00
N LEU A 275 7.90 17.25 -9.32
CA LEU A 275 8.76 16.54 -8.37
C LEU A 275 9.63 17.57 -7.63
N GLY A 276 9.64 17.47 -6.31
CA GLY A 276 10.47 18.30 -5.42
C GLY A 276 11.24 17.43 -4.42
N GLY A 277 11.93 18.13 -3.52
CA GLY A 277 12.73 17.46 -2.48
C GLY A 277 13.88 16.64 -3.06
N GLY A 278 14.21 15.55 -2.39
CA GLY A 278 15.31 14.65 -2.76
C GLY A 278 15.03 13.72 -3.94
N GLY A 279 13.85 13.79 -4.57
CA GLY A 279 13.49 12.95 -5.70
C GLY A 279 14.27 13.30 -6.96
N THR A 280 14.72 12.28 -7.69
CA THR A 280 15.47 12.43 -8.96
C THR A 280 14.70 11.92 -10.17
N GLY A 281 13.58 11.22 -9.97
CA GLY A 281 12.73 10.68 -11.02
C GLY A 281 11.30 10.44 -10.55
N ALA A 282 10.41 10.22 -11.50
CA ALA A 282 9.03 9.77 -11.26
C ALA A 282 8.58 8.84 -12.38
N GLN A 283 7.72 7.89 -12.05
CA GLN A 283 7.21 6.88 -12.99
C GLN A 283 5.81 6.44 -12.63
N VAL A 284 5.07 5.93 -13.61
CA VAL A 284 3.81 5.20 -13.35
C VAL A 284 4.17 3.83 -12.77
N ALA A 285 3.50 3.44 -11.69
CA ALA A 285 3.67 2.10 -11.12
C ALA A 285 3.27 1.03 -12.15
N ALA A 286 3.98 -0.10 -12.14
CA ALA A 286 3.61 -1.24 -12.98
C ALA A 286 2.18 -1.71 -12.63
N PRO A 287 1.34 -1.99 -13.63
CA PRO A 287 -0.01 -2.46 -13.41
C PRO A 287 0.01 -3.83 -12.70
N THR A 288 -0.87 -4.00 -11.73
CA THR A 288 -1.08 -5.27 -11.03
C THR A 288 -2.30 -6.02 -11.57
N MET A 289 -3.14 -5.35 -12.36
CA MET A 289 -4.34 -5.88 -13.02
C MET A 289 -4.49 -5.26 -14.42
N VAL A 290 -5.32 -5.86 -15.26
CA VAL A 290 -5.55 -5.39 -16.65
C VAL A 290 -6.08 -3.93 -16.73
N ILE A 291 -6.77 -3.48 -15.70
CA ILE A 291 -7.33 -2.11 -15.58
C ILE A 291 -6.52 -1.20 -14.69
N ASP A 292 -5.38 -1.67 -14.19
CA ASP A 292 -4.41 -0.84 -13.46
C ASP A 292 -3.47 -0.16 -14.45
N GLY A 293 -3.07 1.05 -14.10
CA GLY A 293 -2.17 1.84 -14.91
C GLY A 293 -2.93 2.76 -15.89
N LEU A 294 -2.20 3.26 -16.86
CA LEU A 294 -2.76 4.14 -17.88
C LEU A 294 -3.45 3.35 -18.98
N PRO A 295 -4.59 3.81 -19.54
CA PRO A 295 -5.23 3.17 -20.68
C PRO A 295 -4.32 3.18 -21.90
N THR A 296 -4.48 2.19 -22.78
CA THR A 296 -3.73 2.12 -24.05
C THR A 296 -3.86 3.44 -24.81
N GLY A 297 -2.73 3.96 -25.32
CA GLY A 297 -2.66 5.25 -26.00
C GLY A 297 -2.39 6.46 -25.08
N VAL A 298 -2.36 6.26 -23.76
CA VAL A 298 -1.96 7.28 -22.78
C VAL A 298 -0.61 6.90 -22.19
N THR A 299 0.30 7.86 -22.07
CA THR A 299 1.66 7.63 -21.57
C THR A 299 2.05 8.70 -20.56
N GLY A 300 2.94 8.34 -19.63
CA GLY A 300 3.55 9.24 -18.67
C GLY A 300 5.05 9.37 -18.90
N GLN A 301 5.57 10.59 -18.87
CA GLN A 301 7.00 10.87 -19.06
C GLN A 301 7.53 11.86 -18.02
N TYR A 302 8.72 11.57 -17.50
CA TYR A 302 9.45 12.47 -16.60
C TYR A 302 10.51 13.27 -17.36
N SER A 303 10.59 14.56 -17.06
CA SER A 303 11.63 15.47 -17.56
C SER A 303 12.51 15.91 -16.39
N SER A 304 13.77 15.50 -16.39
CA SER A 304 14.77 15.91 -15.39
C SER A 304 15.08 17.41 -15.41
N THR A 305 14.96 18.04 -16.58
CA THR A 305 15.22 19.48 -16.77
C THR A 305 14.15 20.34 -16.10
N THR A 306 12.87 19.95 -16.24
CA THR A 306 11.74 20.71 -15.66
C THR A 306 11.28 20.16 -14.34
N LYS A 307 11.79 18.98 -13.93
CA LYS A 307 11.33 18.20 -12.78
C LYS A 307 9.82 17.91 -12.82
N LYS A 308 9.25 17.74 -14.00
CA LYS A 308 7.83 17.46 -14.21
C LYS A 308 7.64 16.06 -14.74
N PHE A 309 6.64 15.37 -14.20
CA PHE A 309 6.07 14.14 -14.76
C PHE A 309 4.74 14.50 -15.42
N ILE A 310 4.62 14.20 -16.73
CA ILE A 310 3.45 14.60 -17.51
C ILE A 310 2.80 13.36 -18.10
N ILE A 311 1.50 13.19 -17.89
CA ILE A 311 0.66 12.16 -18.49
C ILE A 311 -0.17 12.82 -19.59
N THR A 312 -0.08 12.29 -20.81
CA THR A 312 -0.79 12.77 -22.01
C THR A 312 -1.13 11.59 -22.91
N GLY A 313 -2.07 11.81 -23.82
CA GLY A 313 -2.38 10.84 -24.86
C GLY A 313 -3.86 10.78 -25.17
N THR A 314 -4.22 9.82 -26.00
CA THR A 314 -5.58 9.54 -26.45
C THR A 314 -5.89 8.08 -26.14
N PRO A 315 -6.81 7.77 -25.21
CA PRO A 315 -7.20 6.40 -24.94
C PRO A 315 -7.72 5.71 -26.21
N SER A 316 -7.22 4.50 -26.48
CA SER A 316 -7.64 3.66 -27.59
C SER A 316 -7.89 2.25 -27.06
N VAL A 317 -9.08 2.04 -26.49
CA VAL A 317 -9.45 0.80 -25.81
C VAL A 317 -10.63 0.14 -26.54
N THR A 318 -10.66 -1.19 -26.57
CA THR A 318 -11.69 -1.99 -27.25
C THR A 318 -12.70 -2.58 -26.29
N ILE A 319 -13.08 -1.84 -25.26
CA ILE A 319 -14.04 -2.31 -24.24
C ILE A 319 -15.44 -1.76 -24.55
N PRO A 320 -16.50 -2.57 -24.40
CA PRO A 320 -17.87 -2.16 -24.73
C PRO A 320 -18.60 -1.47 -23.57
N TYR A 321 -17.93 -1.14 -22.48
CA TYR A 321 -18.52 -0.54 -21.28
C TYR A 321 -17.60 0.54 -20.72
N THR A 322 -18.17 1.50 -19.97
CA THR A 322 -17.41 2.51 -19.25
C THR A 322 -16.42 1.83 -18.30
N THR A 323 -15.14 2.19 -18.39
CA THR A 323 -14.07 1.58 -17.58
C THR A 323 -13.23 2.65 -16.91
N ILE A 324 -12.99 2.46 -15.61
CA ILE A 324 -12.10 3.28 -14.81
C ILE A 324 -10.72 2.63 -14.81
N PHE A 325 -9.72 3.37 -15.28
CA PHE A 325 -8.31 3.02 -15.20
C PHE A 325 -7.70 3.74 -14.00
N ASN A 326 -7.23 2.96 -13.02
CA ASN A 326 -6.57 3.48 -11.84
C ASN A 326 -5.07 3.51 -12.08
N TYR A 327 -4.44 4.65 -11.93
CA TYR A 327 -2.99 4.76 -12.07
C TYR A 327 -2.38 5.34 -10.80
N SER A 328 -1.11 5.06 -10.58
CA SER A 328 -0.33 5.71 -9.55
C SER A 328 1.02 6.17 -10.11
N VAL A 329 1.46 7.34 -9.66
CA VAL A 329 2.78 7.89 -9.97
C VAL A 329 3.62 7.84 -8.72
N SER A 330 4.75 7.16 -8.77
CA SER A 330 5.73 7.11 -7.68
C SER A 330 6.96 7.92 -8.00
N SER A 331 7.53 8.59 -6.99
CA SER A 331 8.84 9.21 -7.09
C SER A 331 9.94 8.14 -7.03
N SER A 332 11.10 8.41 -7.59
CA SER A 332 12.29 7.56 -7.47
C SER A 332 13.52 8.37 -7.10
N GLY A 333 14.57 7.68 -6.62
CA GLY A 333 15.86 8.29 -6.33
C GLY A 333 15.91 9.15 -5.06
N SER A 334 15.03 8.91 -4.10
CA SER A 334 14.95 9.67 -2.82
C SER A 334 16.06 9.33 -1.81
N SER A 335 17.22 8.85 -2.28
CA SER A 335 18.41 8.62 -1.46
C SER A 335 18.18 7.71 -0.23
N GLY A 336 17.28 6.71 -0.35
CA GLY A 336 16.92 5.79 0.72
C GLY A 336 15.73 6.23 1.59
N CYS A 337 15.10 7.37 1.30
CA CYS A 337 13.81 7.73 1.87
C CYS A 337 12.67 7.00 1.15
N PRO A 338 11.52 6.78 1.81
CA PRO A 338 10.36 6.19 1.17
C PRO A 338 9.92 7.00 -0.07
N GLU A 339 9.52 6.28 -1.11
CA GLU A 339 8.92 6.89 -2.29
C GLU A 339 7.57 7.52 -1.94
N ILE A 340 7.28 8.67 -2.53
CA ILE A 340 5.94 9.28 -2.48
C ILE A 340 5.11 8.77 -3.65
N VAL A 341 3.86 8.40 -3.38
CA VAL A 341 2.93 7.90 -4.38
C VAL A 341 1.72 8.82 -4.46
N ARG A 342 1.27 9.10 -5.69
CA ARG A 342 0.02 9.81 -6.00
C ARG A 342 -0.83 8.93 -6.91
N ALA A 343 -2.09 8.72 -6.54
CA ALA A 343 -3.06 7.98 -7.33
C ALA A 343 -3.94 8.95 -8.13
N GLY A 344 -4.43 8.46 -9.27
CA GLY A 344 -5.39 9.15 -10.10
C GLY A 344 -6.24 8.18 -10.91
N THR A 345 -7.23 8.69 -11.64
CA THR A 345 -8.15 7.88 -12.44
C THR A 345 -8.38 8.48 -13.82
N ILE A 346 -8.49 7.62 -14.82
CA ILE A 346 -8.96 7.99 -16.15
C ILE A 346 -10.15 7.09 -16.46
N THR A 347 -11.36 7.66 -16.51
CA THR A 347 -12.56 6.97 -16.92
C THR A 347 -12.69 7.10 -18.42
N VAL A 348 -12.69 5.97 -19.13
CA VAL A 348 -12.88 5.91 -20.57
C VAL A 348 -14.28 5.41 -20.86
N GLU A 349 -15.04 6.21 -21.57
CA GLU A 349 -16.37 5.88 -22.07
C GLU A 349 -16.29 5.35 -23.50
N PRO A 350 -16.91 4.18 -23.80
CA PRO A 350 -16.93 3.66 -25.17
C PRO A 350 -17.80 4.54 -26.07
N ALA A 351 -17.48 4.58 -27.35
CA ALA A 351 -18.31 5.21 -28.35
C ALA A 351 -19.70 4.53 -28.46
N GLU A 352 -20.73 5.28 -28.85
CA GLU A 352 -22.00 4.72 -29.21
C GLU A 352 -21.88 4.01 -30.56
N VAL A 353 -22.39 2.79 -30.66
CA VAL A 353 -22.36 1.98 -31.89
C VAL A 353 -23.69 1.29 -32.06
N ILE A 354 -24.21 1.34 -33.30
CA ILE A 354 -25.34 0.52 -33.74
C ILE A 354 -24.88 -0.42 -34.87
N GLU A 355 -25.12 -1.70 -34.72
CA GLU A 355 -24.75 -2.71 -35.70
C GLU A 355 -25.99 -3.48 -36.15
N LEU A 356 -26.05 -3.80 -37.44
CA LEU A 356 -27.09 -4.68 -38.00
C LEU A 356 -26.74 -6.13 -37.63
N SER A 357 -27.62 -6.80 -36.86
CA SER A 357 -27.50 -8.22 -36.52
C SER A 357 -28.22 -9.15 -37.45
N SER A 358 -29.27 -8.67 -38.14
CA SER A 358 -29.97 -9.41 -39.19
C SER A 358 -29.25 -9.34 -40.55
N ALA A 359 -29.72 -10.09 -41.54
CA ALA A 359 -29.15 -10.04 -42.89
C ALA A 359 -29.27 -8.63 -43.50
N THR A 360 -28.22 -8.17 -44.18
CA THR A 360 -28.19 -6.84 -44.83
C THR A 360 -29.32 -6.65 -45.85
N SER A 361 -29.79 -7.72 -46.50
CA SER A 361 -30.93 -7.68 -47.40
C SER A 361 -32.24 -7.25 -46.73
N TYR A 362 -32.35 -7.39 -45.41
CA TYR A 362 -33.55 -7.02 -44.66
C TYR A 362 -33.70 -5.50 -44.45
N THR A 363 -32.63 -4.73 -44.60
CA THR A 363 -32.73 -3.27 -44.52
C THR A 363 -33.39 -2.62 -45.73
N THR A 364 -33.50 -3.36 -46.86
CA THR A 364 -34.19 -2.90 -48.04
C THR A 364 -35.16 -4.00 -48.47
N GLN A 365 -36.44 -3.83 -48.17
CA GLN A 365 -37.47 -4.84 -48.43
C GLN A 365 -38.55 -4.30 -49.37
N THR A 366 -38.87 -5.10 -50.34
CA THR A 366 -40.08 -4.88 -51.21
C THR A 366 -41.18 -5.76 -50.66
N VAL A 367 -42.21 -5.15 -50.05
CA VAL A 367 -43.28 -5.87 -49.33
C VAL A 367 -44.64 -5.30 -49.72
N CYS A 368 -45.56 -6.16 -50.13
CA CYS A 368 -46.91 -5.73 -50.48
C CYS A 368 -47.69 -5.26 -49.25
N ALA A 369 -48.60 -4.31 -49.42
CA ALA A 369 -49.59 -3.95 -48.41
C ALA A 369 -50.37 -5.21 -47.96
N GLY A 370 -50.56 -5.37 -46.65
CA GLY A 370 -51.13 -6.55 -45.99
C GLY A 370 -50.16 -7.70 -45.74
N SER A 371 -48.87 -7.59 -46.07
CA SER A 371 -47.86 -8.63 -45.87
C SER A 371 -46.90 -8.28 -44.75
N ALA A 372 -46.40 -9.32 -44.07
CA ALA A 372 -45.40 -9.16 -43.01
C ALA A 372 -44.03 -8.84 -43.61
N ILE A 373 -43.26 -7.99 -42.90
CA ILE A 373 -41.84 -7.74 -43.17
C ILE A 373 -40.98 -8.85 -42.55
N GLU A 374 -39.80 -9.09 -43.11
CA GLU A 374 -38.73 -9.80 -42.41
C GLU A 374 -38.23 -8.93 -41.28
N SER A 375 -38.12 -9.53 -40.10
CA SER A 375 -37.68 -8.79 -38.89
C SER A 375 -36.26 -8.29 -39.04
N ILE A 376 -36.05 -7.01 -38.75
CA ILE A 376 -34.74 -6.36 -38.78
C ILE A 376 -34.26 -6.16 -37.35
N THR A 377 -33.11 -6.73 -37.01
CA THR A 377 -32.52 -6.62 -35.67
C THR A 377 -31.23 -5.81 -35.72
N TYR A 378 -31.18 -4.81 -34.90
CA TYR A 378 -29.99 -4.00 -34.63
C TYR A 378 -29.51 -4.22 -33.20
N GLU A 379 -28.19 -4.38 -33.00
CA GLU A 379 -27.55 -4.44 -31.69
C GLU A 379 -26.97 -3.07 -31.34
N LEU A 380 -27.28 -2.58 -30.15
CA LEU A 380 -26.70 -1.36 -29.57
C LEU A 380 -25.51 -1.71 -28.70
N LYS A 381 -24.34 -1.10 -28.95
CA LYS A 381 -23.09 -1.35 -28.27
C LYS A 381 -22.50 -0.07 -27.68
N GLY A 382 -21.51 -0.27 -26.83
CA GLY A 382 -20.80 0.84 -26.18
C GLY A 382 -21.69 1.57 -25.17
N SER A 383 -21.71 2.88 -25.26
CA SER A 383 -22.56 3.73 -24.41
C SER A 383 -23.97 3.94 -24.94
N ALA A 384 -24.32 3.33 -26.09
CA ALA A 384 -25.65 3.43 -26.69
C ALA A 384 -26.71 2.76 -25.80
N ALA A 385 -27.46 3.55 -25.05
CA ALA A 385 -28.48 3.05 -24.13
C ALA A 385 -29.83 2.79 -24.80
N GLN A 386 -30.14 3.55 -25.84
CA GLN A 386 -31.40 3.46 -26.59
C GLN A 386 -31.29 4.14 -27.94
N ILE A 387 -32.31 4.01 -28.77
CA ILE A 387 -32.43 4.82 -29.98
C ILE A 387 -33.00 6.21 -29.69
N SER A 388 -32.64 7.18 -30.51
CA SER A 388 -33.13 8.56 -30.37
C SER A 388 -34.63 8.63 -30.66
N PRO A 389 -35.43 9.17 -29.74
CA PRO A 389 -36.86 9.39 -29.95
C PRO A 389 -37.15 10.61 -30.83
N THR A 390 -36.15 11.43 -31.15
CA THR A 390 -36.33 12.72 -31.85
C THR A 390 -36.37 12.63 -33.36
N ILE A 391 -35.99 11.48 -33.94
CA ILE A 391 -36.14 11.25 -35.39
C ILE A 391 -37.47 10.54 -35.60
N PRO A 392 -38.46 11.16 -36.25
CA PRO A 392 -39.71 10.50 -36.56
C PRO A 392 -39.40 9.32 -37.50
N LEU A 393 -39.53 8.11 -36.97
CA LEU A 393 -39.45 6.90 -37.76
C LEU A 393 -40.70 6.84 -38.64
N THR A 394 -40.58 7.17 -39.91
CA THR A 394 -41.68 7.12 -40.88
C THR A 394 -41.86 5.70 -41.37
N PHE A 395 -42.30 4.83 -40.49
CA PHE A 395 -42.66 3.48 -40.88
C PHE A 395 -44.05 3.45 -41.56
N PRO A 396 -44.27 2.53 -42.50
CA PRO A 396 -45.61 2.23 -42.95
C PRO A 396 -46.47 1.73 -41.77
N THR A 397 -47.75 2.10 -41.75
CA THR A 397 -48.67 1.67 -40.70
C THR A 397 -48.61 0.15 -40.52
N GLY A 398 -48.55 -0.33 -39.26
CA GLY A 398 -48.45 -1.74 -38.89
C GLY A 398 -47.04 -2.27 -38.70
N VAL A 399 -46.00 -1.47 -39.04
CA VAL A 399 -44.59 -1.76 -38.67
C VAL A 399 -44.29 -1.08 -37.36
N THR A 400 -43.67 -1.80 -36.45
CA THR A 400 -43.36 -1.35 -35.09
C THR A 400 -41.90 -1.59 -34.73
N VAL A 401 -41.41 -0.79 -33.76
CA VAL A 401 -40.08 -0.96 -33.17
C VAL A 401 -40.25 -1.49 -31.75
N ASN A 402 -39.56 -2.56 -31.44
CA ASN A 402 -39.51 -3.19 -30.14
C ASN A 402 -38.08 -3.23 -29.62
N SER A 403 -37.87 -3.21 -28.31
CA SER A 403 -36.58 -3.41 -27.69
C SER A 403 -36.52 -4.74 -26.95
N ASN A 404 -35.41 -5.46 -27.13
CA ASN A 404 -35.08 -6.66 -26.36
C ASN A 404 -33.82 -6.39 -25.54
N LYS A 405 -33.98 -6.28 -24.20
CA LYS A 405 -32.90 -5.96 -23.31
C LYS A 405 -32.79 -6.99 -22.21
N LEU A 406 -31.61 -7.59 -22.07
CA LEU A 406 -31.28 -8.57 -21.02
C LEU A 406 -30.09 -8.09 -20.24
N ALA A 407 -30.16 -8.19 -18.92
CA ALA A 407 -29.05 -7.87 -18.04
C ALA A 407 -27.97 -8.93 -18.11
N GLN A 408 -26.71 -8.49 -18.16
CA GLN A 408 -25.56 -9.38 -18.02
C GLN A 408 -25.52 -9.96 -16.60
N SER A 409 -25.14 -11.23 -16.51
CA SER A 409 -24.86 -11.89 -15.23
C SER A 409 -23.53 -12.64 -15.30
N ASN A 410 -22.68 -12.44 -14.31
CA ASN A 410 -21.40 -13.11 -14.15
C ASN A 410 -21.36 -13.87 -12.85
N THR A 411 -20.64 -14.99 -12.86
CA THR A 411 -20.39 -15.82 -11.69
C THR A 411 -18.91 -15.73 -11.33
N VAL A 412 -18.60 -15.24 -10.12
CA VAL A 412 -17.25 -15.26 -9.55
C VAL A 412 -17.19 -16.31 -8.46
N THR A 413 -16.26 -17.24 -8.60
CA THR A 413 -16.07 -18.34 -7.63
C THR A 413 -14.70 -18.23 -6.97
N VAL A 414 -14.66 -18.29 -5.63
CA VAL A 414 -13.43 -18.37 -4.83
C VAL A 414 -13.02 -19.84 -4.71
N THR A 415 -12.05 -20.28 -5.50
CA THR A 415 -11.62 -21.68 -5.63
C THR A 415 -10.64 -22.15 -4.55
N GLY A 416 -10.11 -21.23 -3.74
CA GLY A 416 -9.19 -21.56 -2.66
C GLY A 416 -8.96 -20.39 -1.72
N ALA A 417 -8.43 -20.69 -0.52
CA ALA A 417 -8.04 -19.71 0.47
C ALA A 417 -6.52 -19.70 0.65
N ALA A 418 -5.89 -18.54 0.56
CA ALA A 418 -4.49 -18.30 0.89
C ALA A 418 -4.37 -16.94 1.56
N VAL A 419 -3.31 -16.73 2.33
CA VAL A 419 -2.99 -15.41 2.91
C VAL A 419 -2.62 -14.46 1.79
N GLY A 420 -3.20 -13.26 1.80
CA GLY A 420 -2.97 -12.22 0.82
C GLY A 420 -4.23 -11.49 0.38
N SER A 421 -4.09 -10.57 -0.55
CA SER A 421 -5.22 -9.79 -1.07
C SER A 421 -5.99 -10.55 -2.15
N TYR A 422 -7.31 -10.37 -2.13
CA TYR A 422 -8.28 -10.80 -3.14
C TYR A 422 -9.01 -9.57 -3.63
N ILE A 423 -9.06 -9.35 -4.94
CA ILE A 423 -9.65 -8.15 -5.54
C ILE A 423 -10.62 -8.56 -6.65
N ILE A 424 -11.84 -8.02 -6.61
CA ILE A 424 -12.79 -8.05 -7.72
C ILE A 424 -12.94 -6.61 -8.22
N GLY A 425 -12.54 -6.34 -9.44
CA GLY A 425 -12.79 -5.09 -10.14
C GLY A 425 -14.08 -5.19 -10.97
N VAL A 426 -15.00 -4.24 -10.80
CA VAL A 426 -16.21 -4.11 -11.63
C VAL A 426 -16.12 -2.77 -12.34
N ASN A 427 -15.96 -2.77 -13.66
CA ASN A 427 -15.76 -1.56 -14.46
C ASN A 427 -14.62 -0.65 -13.96
N GLY A 428 -13.61 -1.22 -13.27
CA GLY A 428 -12.50 -0.49 -12.69
C GLY A 428 -12.67 -0.08 -11.22
N VAL A 429 -13.89 -0.18 -10.66
CA VAL A 429 -14.08 -0.02 -9.22
C VAL A 429 -13.60 -1.28 -8.51
N MET A 430 -12.63 -1.14 -7.60
CA MET A 430 -11.98 -2.27 -6.94
C MET A 430 -12.59 -2.57 -5.58
N TYR A 431 -12.95 -3.82 -5.37
CA TYR A 431 -13.44 -4.37 -4.10
C TYR A 431 -12.43 -5.38 -3.59
N SER A 432 -11.88 -5.17 -2.41
CA SER A 432 -10.78 -5.98 -1.92
C SER A 432 -11.02 -6.56 -0.53
N TYR A 433 -10.37 -7.69 -0.28
CA TYR A 433 -10.27 -8.31 1.03
C TYR A 433 -8.87 -8.88 1.25
N ASN A 434 -8.27 -8.60 2.41
CA ASN A 434 -6.97 -9.17 2.80
C ASN A 434 -7.19 -10.39 3.69
N ALA A 435 -6.98 -11.57 3.13
CA ALA A 435 -7.12 -12.83 3.84
C ALA A 435 -5.90 -13.08 4.74
N VAL A 436 -6.19 -13.52 5.97
CA VAL A 436 -5.19 -13.93 6.97
C VAL A 436 -5.24 -15.44 7.19
N SER A 437 -4.25 -15.99 7.92
CA SER A 437 -4.22 -17.40 8.26
C SER A 437 -5.51 -17.85 8.98
N GLY A 438 -6.09 -18.97 8.55
CA GLY A 438 -7.35 -19.50 9.05
C GLY A 438 -8.61 -19.03 8.31
N ASN A 439 -8.51 -18.07 7.37
CA ASN A 439 -9.63 -17.74 6.52
C ASN A 439 -9.96 -18.90 5.56
N THR A 440 -11.24 -19.11 5.31
CA THR A 440 -11.76 -20.06 4.33
C THR A 440 -12.20 -19.35 3.05
N SER A 441 -12.36 -20.10 1.95
CA SER A 441 -12.94 -19.54 0.71
C SER A 441 -14.31 -18.91 0.95
N LYS A 442 -15.11 -19.46 1.88
CA LYS A 442 -16.39 -18.88 2.31
C LYS A 442 -16.21 -17.53 2.97
N THR A 443 -15.25 -17.40 3.89
CA THR A 443 -14.95 -16.14 4.57
C THR A 443 -14.54 -15.06 3.56
N ILE A 444 -13.68 -15.41 2.61
CA ILE A 444 -13.22 -14.50 1.56
C ILE A 444 -14.38 -14.09 0.65
N ARG A 445 -15.20 -15.06 0.20
CA ARG A 445 -16.40 -14.81 -0.59
C ARG A 445 -17.36 -13.85 0.13
N ASP A 446 -17.64 -14.11 1.43
CA ASP A 446 -18.58 -13.30 2.20
C ASP A 446 -18.08 -11.86 2.39
N ALA A 447 -16.78 -11.66 2.58
CA ALA A 447 -16.16 -10.35 2.69
C ALA A 447 -16.22 -9.56 1.38
N LEU A 448 -15.86 -10.19 0.25
CA LEU A 448 -15.96 -9.58 -1.09
C LEU A 448 -17.41 -9.24 -1.45
N PHE A 449 -18.35 -10.15 -1.16
CA PHE A 449 -19.78 -9.88 -1.31
C PHE A 449 -20.19 -8.61 -0.56
N THR A 450 -19.85 -8.50 0.71
CA THR A 450 -20.21 -7.35 1.54
C THR A 450 -19.58 -6.05 1.04
N ALA A 451 -18.35 -6.12 0.53
CA ALA A 451 -17.67 -4.97 -0.05
C ALA A 451 -18.38 -4.44 -1.31
N ILE A 452 -18.91 -5.34 -2.15
CA ILE A 452 -19.64 -4.95 -3.37
C ILE A 452 -21.06 -4.49 -3.03
N ASP A 453 -21.79 -5.26 -2.20
CA ASP A 453 -23.19 -5.00 -1.82
C ASP A 453 -23.35 -3.68 -1.06
N GLY A 454 -22.37 -3.33 -0.23
CA GLY A 454 -22.33 -2.06 0.50
C GLY A 454 -21.91 -0.84 -0.31
N SER A 455 -21.59 -1.00 -1.59
CA SER A 455 -21.04 0.09 -2.41
C SER A 455 -22.10 0.80 -3.22
N ALA A 456 -22.26 2.10 -3.01
CA ALA A 456 -23.12 2.95 -3.85
C ALA A 456 -22.62 3.10 -5.30
N SER A 457 -21.34 2.76 -5.55
CA SER A 457 -20.71 2.85 -6.87
C SER A 457 -20.80 1.54 -7.67
N ALA A 458 -21.38 0.48 -7.11
CA ALA A 458 -21.53 -0.78 -7.82
C ALA A 458 -22.58 -0.64 -8.92
N SER A 459 -22.17 -0.89 -10.18
CA SER A 459 -23.09 -0.97 -11.33
C SER A 459 -23.78 -2.34 -11.42
N VAL A 460 -23.65 -3.15 -10.39
CA VAL A 460 -24.17 -4.52 -10.31
C VAL A 460 -24.90 -4.76 -9.00
N THR A 461 -25.87 -5.65 -9.02
CA THR A 461 -26.41 -6.31 -7.84
C THR A 461 -25.65 -7.61 -7.59
N VAL A 462 -25.57 -8.05 -6.34
CA VAL A 462 -24.84 -9.28 -6.00
C VAL A 462 -25.71 -10.26 -5.23
N ALA A 463 -25.49 -11.54 -5.46
CA ALA A 463 -26.13 -12.65 -4.75
C ALA A 463 -25.12 -13.74 -4.40
N LYS A 464 -25.31 -14.38 -3.24
CA LYS A 464 -24.50 -15.52 -2.81
C LYS A 464 -25.11 -16.83 -3.31
N VAL A 465 -24.27 -17.71 -3.88
CA VAL A 465 -24.68 -19.05 -4.30
C VAL A 465 -23.72 -20.09 -3.73
N GLY A 466 -24.25 -21.02 -2.97
CA GLY A 466 -23.43 -22.00 -2.23
C GLY A 466 -22.43 -21.32 -1.30
N ASP A 467 -21.29 -21.97 -1.03
CA ASP A 467 -20.28 -21.46 -0.08
C ASP A 467 -19.15 -20.65 -0.73
N TYR A 468 -19.04 -20.68 -2.06
CA TYR A 468 -17.83 -20.16 -2.73
C TYR A 468 -18.12 -19.15 -3.83
N THR A 469 -19.39 -18.91 -4.18
CA THR A 469 -19.76 -18.20 -5.39
C THR A 469 -20.52 -16.91 -5.10
N ILE A 470 -20.22 -15.87 -5.87
CA ILE A 470 -20.96 -14.60 -5.96
C ILE A 470 -21.51 -14.50 -7.39
N ILE A 471 -22.79 -14.23 -7.55
CA ILE A 471 -23.38 -13.82 -8.83
C ILE A 471 -23.43 -12.29 -8.82
N LEU A 472 -22.93 -11.69 -9.89
CA LEU A 472 -23.02 -10.25 -10.16
C LEU A 472 -23.95 -10.07 -11.35
N THR A 473 -24.98 -9.23 -11.21
CA THR A 473 -25.96 -8.94 -12.27
C THR A 473 -26.01 -7.44 -12.51
N SER A 474 -25.96 -7.01 -13.77
CA SER A 474 -26.08 -5.60 -14.12
C SER A 474 -27.35 -4.98 -13.55
N THR A 475 -27.26 -3.80 -12.96
CA THR A 475 -28.42 -3.04 -12.45
C THR A 475 -29.31 -2.50 -13.55
N SER A 476 -28.84 -2.51 -14.80
CA SER A 476 -29.57 -2.01 -15.97
C SER A 476 -29.56 -3.04 -17.09
N ASN A 477 -30.74 -3.41 -17.57
CA ASN A 477 -30.86 -4.30 -18.73
C ASN A 477 -30.25 -3.64 -19.97
N GLY A 478 -29.50 -4.42 -20.72
CA GLY A 478 -28.83 -3.94 -21.93
C GLY A 478 -27.51 -3.21 -21.71
N VAL A 479 -27.06 -3.05 -20.45
CA VAL A 479 -25.80 -2.41 -20.14
C VAL A 479 -24.77 -3.46 -19.69
N PRO A 480 -23.71 -3.70 -20.46
CA PRO A 480 -22.68 -4.65 -20.09
C PRO A 480 -21.77 -4.10 -18.99
N PHE A 481 -21.09 -5.01 -18.28
CA PHE A 481 -20.04 -4.68 -17.33
C PHE A 481 -18.87 -5.66 -17.44
N GLY A 482 -17.69 -5.20 -17.02
CA GLY A 482 -16.46 -6.00 -16.98
C GLY A 482 -16.10 -6.44 -15.58
N ILE A 483 -15.58 -7.67 -15.46
CA ILE A 483 -15.01 -8.22 -14.23
C ILE A 483 -13.52 -8.41 -14.44
N ASN A 484 -12.73 -7.88 -13.50
CA ASN A 484 -11.30 -8.16 -13.39
C ASN A 484 -11.03 -8.78 -12.02
N LEU A 485 -10.25 -9.84 -12.01
CA LEU A 485 -9.83 -10.52 -10.79
C LEU A 485 -8.36 -10.21 -10.53
N GLY A 486 -7.98 -10.04 -9.25
CA GLY A 486 -6.62 -9.69 -8.90
C GLY A 486 -6.29 -9.85 -7.43
N GLY A 487 -5.08 -9.38 -7.06
CA GLY A 487 -4.55 -9.43 -5.71
C GLY A 487 -3.48 -10.50 -5.53
N THR A 488 -2.64 -10.37 -4.50
CA THR A 488 -1.48 -11.26 -4.27
C THR A 488 -1.86 -12.74 -4.08
N ALA A 489 -3.11 -13.04 -3.73
CA ALA A 489 -3.63 -14.39 -3.60
C ALA A 489 -4.84 -14.66 -4.52
N GLY A 490 -5.49 -13.62 -5.04
CA GLY A 490 -6.75 -13.73 -5.78
C GLY A 490 -6.61 -14.21 -7.21
N ASP A 491 -5.55 -13.84 -7.93
CA ASP A 491 -5.36 -14.12 -9.36
C ASP A 491 -5.48 -15.61 -9.73
N SER A 492 -4.94 -16.48 -8.89
CA SER A 492 -4.95 -17.93 -9.14
C SER A 492 -6.05 -18.67 -8.38
N ARG A 493 -6.85 -17.99 -7.57
CA ARG A 493 -7.82 -18.58 -6.63
C ARG A 493 -9.23 -18.03 -6.76
N MET A 494 -9.47 -17.28 -7.81
CA MET A 494 -10.80 -16.85 -8.23
C MET A 494 -10.99 -17.12 -9.71
N THR A 495 -12.21 -17.44 -10.09
CA THR A 495 -12.61 -17.60 -11.49
C THR A 495 -13.82 -16.74 -11.78
N ASN A 496 -13.91 -16.21 -13.01
CA ASN A 496 -15.06 -15.47 -13.51
C ASN A 496 -15.60 -16.14 -14.76
N SER A 497 -16.91 -16.28 -14.86
CA SER A 497 -17.61 -16.75 -16.05
C SER A 497 -18.87 -15.94 -16.29
N ILE A 498 -19.15 -15.63 -17.56
CA ILE A 498 -20.43 -15.02 -17.96
C ILE A 498 -21.48 -16.11 -17.93
N THR A 499 -22.52 -15.92 -17.12
CA THR A 499 -23.66 -16.86 -17.01
C THR A 499 -24.78 -16.46 -17.94
N THR A 500 -25.02 -15.16 -18.10
CA THR A 500 -25.96 -14.57 -19.03
C THR A 500 -25.28 -13.42 -19.76
N SER A 501 -25.24 -13.47 -21.07
CA SER A 501 -24.70 -12.39 -21.88
C SER A 501 -25.65 -11.19 -21.90
N ASN A 502 -25.07 -9.99 -21.95
CA ASN A 502 -25.84 -8.78 -22.21
C ASN A 502 -26.55 -8.84 -23.57
N THR A 503 -27.79 -8.41 -23.61
CA THR A 503 -28.52 -8.18 -24.88
C THR A 503 -29.09 -6.77 -24.84
N ASN A 504 -28.86 -6.01 -25.90
CA ASN A 504 -29.44 -4.68 -26.12
C ASN A 504 -29.78 -4.53 -27.60
N GLU A 505 -30.97 -5.03 -27.97
CA GLU A 505 -31.39 -5.11 -29.34
C GLU A 505 -32.62 -4.23 -29.60
N ILE A 506 -32.67 -3.68 -30.79
CA ILE A 506 -33.85 -3.04 -31.40
C ILE A 506 -34.34 -3.92 -32.55
N ILE A 507 -35.61 -4.27 -32.51
CA ILE A 507 -36.23 -5.17 -33.48
C ILE A 507 -37.35 -4.41 -34.19
N ILE A 508 -37.23 -4.26 -35.53
CA ILE A 508 -38.29 -3.75 -36.37
C ILE A 508 -39.06 -4.95 -36.91
N THR A 509 -40.35 -4.99 -36.66
CA THR A 509 -41.23 -6.11 -37.06
C THR A 509 -42.66 -5.61 -37.32
N GLY A 510 -43.43 -6.41 -37.99
CA GLY A 510 -44.84 -6.10 -38.22
C GLY A 510 -45.37 -6.53 -39.60
N THR A 511 -46.60 -6.15 -39.83
CA THR A 511 -47.30 -6.37 -41.12
C THR A 511 -47.69 -5.01 -41.69
N ILE A 512 -47.27 -4.72 -42.90
CA ILE A 512 -47.65 -3.47 -43.57
C ILE A 512 -49.17 -3.42 -43.70
N GLY A 513 -49.80 -2.37 -43.20
CA GLY A 513 -51.24 -2.24 -43.24
C GLY A 513 -51.81 -2.33 -44.68
N ALA A 514 -52.94 -3.00 -44.84
CA ALA A 514 -53.56 -3.19 -46.14
C ALA A 514 -53.95 -1.88 -46.90
N GLY A 515 -54.07 -0.76 -46.09
CA GLY A 515 -54.38 0.56 -46.67
C GLY A 515 -53.15 1.45 -46.86
N VAL A 516 -51.95 0.92 -46.75
CA VAL A 516 -50.69 1.69 -46.93
C VAL A 516 -50.50 1.97 -48.42
N ALA A 517 -50.31 3.22 -48.77
CA ALA A 517 -50.10 3.63 -50.16
C ALA A 517 -48.79 3.06 -50.72
N SER A 518 -48.78 2.77 -52.03
CA SER A 518 -47.52 2.43 -52.69
C SER A 518 -46.52 3.57 -52.63
N GLY A 519 -45.28 3.23 -52.38
CA GLY A 519 -44.19 4.23 -52.19
C GLY A 519 -42.96 3.69 -51.48
N THR A 520 -42.04 4.55 -51.31
CA THR A 520 -40.77 4.26 -50.58
C THR A 520 -40.81 4.90 -49.18
N TYR A 521 -40.67 4.07 -48.16
CA TYR A 521 -40.68 4.45 -46.77
C TYR A 521 -39.26 4.28 -46.21
N SER A 522 -38.49 5.37 -46.17
CA SER A 522 -37.12 5.38 -45.62
C SER A 522 -37.16 5.67 -44.11
N TYR A 523 -36.32 4.99 -43.34
CA TYR A 523 -36.12 5.22 -41.93
C TYR A 523 -34.65 5.33 -41.59
N THR A 524 -34.34 6.04 -40.51
CA THR A 524 -32.99 6.13 -39.93
C THR A 524 -33.14 5.91 -38.45
N ILE A 525 -32.31 5.01 -37.90
CA ILE A 525 -32.18 4.78 -36.47
C ILE A 525 -30.87 5.38 -36.02
N SER A 526 -30.92 6.26 -35.03
CA SER A 526 -29.75 6.85 -34.42
C SER A 526 -29.70 6.48 -32.95
N THR A 527 -28.47 6.28 -32.41
CA THR A 527 -28.27 6.00 -30.99
C THR A 527 -28.44 7.26 -30.15
N THR A 528 -28.83 7.08 -28.89
CA THR A 528 -28.68 8.07 -27.83
C THR A 528 -28.08 7.42 -26.61
N GLY A 529 -26.97 7.98 -26.11
CA GLY A 529 -26.32 7.62 -24.83
C GLY A 529 -26.62 8.63 -23.74
N ALA A 530 -26.40 8.22 -22.49
CA ALA A 530 -26.54 9.07 -21.34
C ALA A 530 -25.24 9.83 -20.98
N ASN A 531 -24.19 9.72 -21.79
CA ASN A 531 -22.81 10.07 -21.45
C ASN A 531 -22.33 11.33 -22.16
N VAL A 532 -21.13 11.80 -21.75
CA VAL A 532 -20.43 12.95 -22.38
C VAL A 532 -20.00 12.70 -23.84
N CYS A 533 -20.07 11.45 -24.31
CA CYS A 533 -19.70 11.06 -25.67
C CYS A 533 -20.89 11.28 -26.63
N THR A 534 -20.96 12.41 -27.28
CA THR A 534 -22.09 12.87 -28.10
C THR A 534 -22.05 12.38 -29.57
N VAL A 535 -21.19 11.45 -29.91
CA VAL A 535 -21.12 10.91 -31.27
C VAL A 535 -22.19 9.85 -31.41
N ASN A 536 -23.37 10.27 -31.92
CA ASN A 536 -24.45 9.36 -32.25
C ASN A 536 -24.08 8.56 -33.51
N ASP A 537 -24.26 7.26 -33.46
CA ASP A 537 -24.16 6.39 -34.62
C ASP A 537 -25.56 6.16 -35.24
N SER A 538 -25.63 5.90 -36.54
CA SER A 538 -26.89 5.76 -37.21
C SER A 538 -26.85 4.78 -38.40
N LEU A 539 -27.92 4.04 -38.56
CA LEU A 539 -28.16 3.17 -39.70
C LEU A 539 -29.51 3.47 -40.34
N SER A 540 -29.60 3.31 -41.66
CA SER A 540 -30.81 3.58 -42.42
C SER A 540 -31.32 2.33 -43.15
N GLY A 541 -32.61 2.31 -43.41
CA GLY A 541 -33.24 1.27 -44.20
C GLY A 541 -34.46 1.77 -44.96
N VAL A 542 -35.02 0.91 -45.79
CA VAL A 542 -36.10 1.26 -46.73
C VAL A 542 -37.12 0.13 -46.86
N PHE A 543 -38.39 0.45 -46.76
CA PHE A 543 -39.49 -0.40 -47.19
C PHE A 543 -40.08 0.13 -48.50
N ILE A 544 -40.17 -0.69 -49.51
CA ILE A 544 -40.78 -0.37 -50.79
C ILE A 544 -42.13 -1.11 -50.86
N VAL A 545 -43.21 -0.34 -50.87
CA VAL A 545 -44.56 -0.89 -51.07
C VAL A 545 -44.93 -0.73 -52.56
N PRO A 546 -44.91 -1.82 -53.29
CA PRO A 546 -45.21 -1.74 -54.71
C PRO A 546 -46.69 -1.43 -54.97
N SER A 547 -46.99 -0.75 -56.08
CA SER A 547 -48.34 -0.64 -56.59
C SER A 547 -48.62 -1.86 -57.40
N SER A 548 -49.72 -2.54 -57.13
CA SER A 548 -50.28 -3.51 -58.13
C SER A 548 -51.21 -2.78 -59.07
N THR A 549 -50.97 -2.90 -60.35
CA THR A 549 -51.82 -2.32 -61.38
C THR A 549 -52.18 -3.41 -62.40
N VAL A 550 -53.41 -3.35 -62.83
CA VAL A 550 -53.86 -4.11 -63.95
C VAL A 550 -54.22 -3.10 -65.02
N SER A 551 -53.64 -3.20 -66.22
CA SER A 551 -53.91 -2.29 -67.34
C SER A 551 -54.23 -3.07 -68.61
N LEU A 552 -55.26 -2.64 -69.26
CA LEU A 552 -55.64 -3.24 -70.55
C LEU A 552 -54.53 -2.95 -71.57
N THR A 553 -53.99 -4.00 -72.20
CA THR A 553 -52.93 -3.91 -73.22
C THR A 553 -53.42 -4.32 -74.63
N SER A 554 -54.55 -4.96 -74.72
CA SER A 554 -55.22 -5.17 -75.99
C SER A 554 -55.82 -3.86 -76.53
N THR A 555 -56.22 -3.82 -77.80
CA THR A 555 -56.77 -2.62 -78.43
C THR A 555 -57.94 -2.05 -77.64
N VAL A 556 -58.06 -0.73 -77.58
CA VAL A 556 -59.16 -0.02 -76.89
C VAL A 556 -60.51 -0.60 -77.30
N LEU A 557 -61.42 -0.85 -76.34
CA LEU A 557 -62.75 -1.47 -76.46
C LEU A 557 -62.72 -3.00 -76.56
N THR A 558 -61.62 -3.69 -76.50
CA THR A 558 -61.64 -5.17 -76.45
C THR A 558 -62.19 -5.68 -75.11
N ASP A 559 -62.21 -4.88 -74.08
CA ASP A 559 -62.83 -5.16 -72.77
C ASP A 559 -64.34 -4.97 -72.74
N ASN A 560 -64.91 -4.48 -73.86
CA ASN A 560 -66.33 -4.31 -74.03
C ASN A 560 -66.75 -4.74 -75.49
N GLN A 561 -67.03 -6.00 -75.68
CA GLN A 561 -67.26 -6.60 -76.97
C GLN A 561 -68.69 -7.06 -77.15
N PHE A 562 -69.25 -6.80 -78.38
CA PHE A 562 -70.44 -7.40 -78.82
C PHE A 562 -70.09 -8.56 -79.76
N VAL A 563 -70.45 -9.76 -79.39
CA VAL A 563 -70.14 -10.96 -80.12
C VAL A 563 -71.42 -11.76 -80.39
N CYS A 564 -71.57 -12.32 -81.61
CA CYS A 564 -72.65 -13.23 -81.90
C CYS A 564 -72.40 -14.62 -81.34
N VAL A 565 -73.47 -15.34 -80.99
CA VAL A 565 -73.39 -16.74 -80.56
C VAL A 565 -72.54 -17.55 -81.53
N ASN A 566 -71.58 -18.36 -81.03
CA ASN A 566 -70.62 -19.16 -81.79
C ASN A 566 -69.54 -18.34 -82.53
N SER A 567 -69.38 -17.05 -82.27
CA SER A 567 -68.26 -16.24 -82.74
C SER A 567 -67.15 -16.13 -81.66
N ALA A 568 -65.89 -16.14 -82.11
CA ALA A 568 -64.77 -15.96 -81.20
C ALA A 568 -64.69 -14.51 -80.70
N ILE A 569 -64.39 -14.31 -79.41
CA ILE A 569 -64.07 -13.00 -78.88
C ILE A 569 -62.69 -12.55 -79.36
N THR A 570 -62.49 -11.27 -79.50
CA THR A 570 -61.14 -10.70 -79.61
C THR A 570 -60.39 -10.92 -78.30
N PRO A 571 -59.19 -11.46 -78.34
CA PRO A 571 -58.44 -11.65 -77.10
C PRO A 571 -58.31 -10.34 -76.29
N ILE A 572 -58.63 -10.43 -74.98
CA ILE A 572 -58.49 -9.35 -74.04
C ILE A 572 -57.20 -9.64 -73.22
N THR A 573 -56.24 -8.76 -73.30
CA THR A 573 -54.98 -8.90 -72.57
C THR A 573 -54.79 -7.75 -71.60
N TYR A 574 -54.36 -8.10 -70.42
CA TYR A 574 -54.00 -7.16 -69.37
C TYR A 574 -52.57 -7.39 -68.95
N ASP A 575 -51.82 -6.31 -68.79
CA ASP A 575 -50.56 -6.34 -68.08
C ASP A 575 -50.81 -6.19 -66.59
N ILE A 576 -50.14 -7.04 -65.83
CA ILE A 576 -50.16 -7.03 -64.37
C ILE A 576 -48.81 -6.62 -63.90
N LEU A 577 -48.71 -5.48 -63.17
CA LEU A 577 -47.53 -5.01 -62.55
C LEU A 577 -47.68 -5.13 -61.04
N GLY A 578 -46.62 -5.52 -60.34
CA GLY A 578 -46.59 -5.58 -58.90
C GLY A 578 -47.40 -6.71 -58.24
N ALA A 579 -47.90 -7.67 -58.98
CA ALA A 579 -48.61 -8.86 -58.53
C ALA A 579 -48.12 -10.10 -59.23
N THR A 580 -48.18 -11.27 -58.60
CA THR A 580 -47.78 -12.57 -59.16
C THR A 580 -48.89 -13.25 -59.93
N GLY A 581 -50.09 -12.67 -59.98
CA GLY A 581 -51.24 -13.19 -60.70
C GLY A 581 -52.47 -12.28 -60.58
N ALA A 582 -53.48 -12.56 -61.36
CA ALA A 582 -54.79 -11.94 -61.27
C ALA A 582 -55.90 -13.00 -61.43
N THR A 583 -57.02 -12.74 -60.83
CA THR A 583 -58.21 -13.56 -60.92
C THR A 583 -59.37 -12.76 -61.50
N VAL A 584 -60.13 -13.35 -62.30
CA VAL A 584 -61.39 -12.78 -62.77
C VAL A 584 -62.50 -13.17 -61.80
N SER A 585 -63.16 -12.16 -61.22
CA SER A 585 -64.30 -12.37 -60.35
C SER A 585 -65.57 -11.86 -61.02
N SER A 586 -66.63 -12.61 -60.90
CA SER A 586 -67.94 -12.20 -61.36
C SER A 586 -68.79 -11.62 -60.26
N PRO A 587 -69.58 -10.59 -60.44
CA PRO A 587 -70.50 -10.09 -59.44
C PRO A 587 -71.59 -11.14 -59.15
N THR A 588 -71.80 -11.42 -57.88
CA THR A 588 -72.70 -12.45 -57.33
C THR A 588 -74.18 -12.15 -57.51
N ALA A 589 -74.55 -11.13 -58.27
CA ALA A 589 -75.93 -10.68 -58.41
C ALA A 589 -76.54 -10.76 -59.82
N LEU A 590 -75.86 -11.37 -60.80
CA LEU A 590 -76.34 -11.51 -62.21
C LEU A 590 -76.34 -12.96 -62.68
N VAL A 591 -77.36 -13.29 -63.46
CA VAL A 591 -77.68 -14.66 -63.99
C VAL A 591 -76.61 -15.21 -64.93
N VAL A 592 -75.63 -14.37 -65.32
CA VAL A 592 -74.51 -14.80 -66.18
C VAL A 592 -73.23 -14.45 -65.43
N ASP A 593 -72.66 -15.45 -64.88
CA ASP A 593 -71.47 -15.35 -64.00
C ASP A 593 -70.20 -15.72 -64.74
N GLY A 594 -69.19 -14.90 -64.68
CA GLY A 594 -67.89 -15.17 -65.24
C GLY A 594 -67.77 -14.94 -66.75
N LEU A 595 -66.71 -15.52 -67.31
CA LEU A 595 -66.50 -15.52 -68.74
C LEU A 595 -67.41 -16.58 -69.41
N PRO A 596 -68.00 -16.28 -70.54
CA PRO A 596 -68.88 -17.22 -71.27
C PRO A 596 -68.11 -18.44 -71.78
#